data_1ae6d3bac4b075048b243cabe1205fb4
#
_entry.id   1ae6d3bac4b075048b243cabe1205fb4
#
_cell.length_a   1.000
_cell.length_b   1.000
_cell.length_c   1.000
_cell.angle_alpha   90.00
_cell.angle_beta   90.00
_cell.angle_gamma   90.00
#
_symmetry.space_group_name_H-M   'P 1'
#
loop_
_entity.id
_entity.type
_entity.pdbx_description
1 polymer ?
#
loop_
_entity_poly.entity_id
_entity_poly.type
_entity_poly.pdbx_seq_one_letter_code
_entity_poly.pdbx_strand_id
1 'polypeptide(L)'
;MTITRVDNEKASGLCFVGKRYKNGSAWGEWWKNGWFDVLEKMPHLSAVNDNGYIGLMRNGEEGFEYWIGMFFDEITDVPEGFEALEQGDRQFAVFHVYGNESKGEIYGEAPTNACLEIIRDAGLENTKDALRFERYNCPRYTVPDDKGNVILDYGFAIK
;
A
#
# COMPACT_ATOMS: atom_id res chain seq x y z
N MET A 1 12.34 -13.41 -6.84
CA MET A 1 11.44 -13.02 -5.73
C MET A 1 10.64 -14.22 -5.24
N THR A 2 10.19 -14.19 -4.02
CA THR A 2 9.41 -15.27 -3.42
C THR A 2 8.27 -14.66 -2.58
N ILE A 3 7.06 -15.19 -2.71
CA ILE A 3 5.96 -14.82 -1.80
C ILE A 3 6.06 -15.73 -0.59
N THR A 4 6.37 -15.16 0.58
CA THR A 4 6.64 -15.92 1.80
C THR A 4 5.43 -16.04 2.72
N ARG A 5 4.42 -15.18 2.54
CA ARG A 5 3.22 -15.14 3.39
C ARG A 5 2.05 -14.49 2.66
N VAL A 6 0.86 -14.96 2.94
CA VAL A 6 -0.40 -14.36 2.48
C VAL A 6 -1.32 -14.22 3.68
N ASP A 7 -1.82 -13.02 3.92
CA ASP A 7 -2.76 -12.70 5.00
C ASP A 7 -4.05 -12.11 4.43
N ASN A 8 -5.12 -12.20 5.20
CA ASN A 8 -6.37 -11.50 4.95
C ASN A 8 -6.51 -10.41 6.01
N GLU A 9 -6.48 -9.15 5.59
CA GLU A 9 -6.65 -8.01 6.48
C GLU A 9 -8.00 -7.34 6.19
N LYS A 10 -8.76 -7.07 7.25
CA LYS A 10 -10.06 -6.41 7.17
C LYS A 10 -10.01 -5.07 7.90
N ALA A 11 -10.68 -4.07 7.34
CA ALA A 11 -10.81 -2.76 7.96
C ALA A 11 -12.23 -2.22 7.76
N SER A 12 -12.76 -1.55 8.78
CA SER A 12 -14.07 -0.90 8.75
C SER A 12 -13.89 0.61 8.79
N GLY A 13 -14.70 1.34 8.01
CA GLY A 13 -14.65 2.79 7.98
C GLY A 13 -13.30 3.34 7.54
N LEU A 14 -12.59 2.60 6.69
CA LEU A 14 -11.23 2.92 6.26
C LEU A 14 -11.21 4.21 5.43
N CYS A 15 -10.22 5.05 5.67
CA CYS A 15 -9.98 6.27 4.91
C CYS A 15 -8.49 6.38 4.60
N PHE A 16 -8.17 6.71 3.36
CA PHE A 16 -6.80 6.99 2.96
C PHE A 16 -6.59 8.49 2.87
N VAL A 17 -5.50 8.99 3.44
CA VAL A 17 -5.11 10.40 3.34
C VAL A 17 -3.75 10.50 2.70
N GLY A 18 -3.65 11.31 1.66
CA GLY A 18 -2.39 11.46 0.95
C GLY A 18 -2.47 12.46 -0.19
N LYS A 19 -1.63 12.27 -1.16
CA LYS A 19 -1.56 13.09 -2.37
C LYS A 19 -1.59 12.20 -3.60
N ARG A 20 -2.29 12.66 -4.64
CA ARG A 20 -2.45 11.94 -5.89
C ARG A 20 -1.39 12.33 -6.92
N TYR A 21 -0.87 11.32 -7.62
CA TYR A 21 0.12 11.45 -8.68
C TYR A 21 -0.25 10.57 -9.87
N LYS A 22 0.47 10.73 -10.97
CA LYS A 22 0.33 9.87 -12.16
C LYS A 22 1.09 8.56 -12.03
N ASN A 23 2.19 8.57 -11.24
CA ASN A 23 3.06 7.42 -11.02
C ASN A 23 3.80 7.56 -9.68
N GLY A 24 4.64 6.59 -9.36
CA GLY A 24 5.37 6.52 -8.09
C GLY A 24 6.65 7.35 -8.00
N SER A 25 6.84 8.38 -8.83
CA SER A 25 8.08 9.16 -8.83
C SER A 25 8.20 10.19 -7.71
N ALA A 26 7.12 10.46 -6.96
CA ALA A 26 7.06 11.54 -5.98
C ALA A 26 7.51 11.17 -4.56
N TRP A 27 7.99 9.95 -4.32
CA TRP A 27 8.41 9.51 -2.98
C TRP A 27 9.48 10.41 -2.36
N GLY A 28 10.44 10.89 -3.18
CA GLY A 28 11.49 11.78 -2.71
C GLY A 28 10.97 13.10 -2.15
N GLU A 29 9.89 13.65 -2.72
CA GLU A 29 9.24 14.86 -2.22
C GLU A 29 8.63 14.66 -0.83
N TRP A 30 8.08 13.48 -0.57
CA TRP A 30 7.50 13.14 0.72
C TRP A 30 8.53 13.16 1.83
N TRP A 31 9.71 12.59 1.57
CA TRP A 31 10.82 12.62 2.51
C TRP A 31 11.36 14.02 2.71
N LYS A 32 11.58 14.74 1.63
CA LYS A 32 12.13 16.11 1.66
C LYS A 32 11.22 17.08 2.41
N ASN A 33 9.92 16.97 2.25
CA ASN A 33 8.95 17.88 2.85
C ASN A 33 8.41 17.41 4.21
N GLY A 34 8.77 16.22 4.68
CA GLY A 34 8.32 15.70 5.96
C GLY A 34 6.81 15.41 6.03
N TRP A 35 6.18 15.09 4.91
CA TRP A 35 4.73 14.90 4.85
C TRP A 35 4.23 13.67 5.61
N PHE A 36 5.05 12.61 5.71
CA PHE A 36 4.70 11.47 6.54
C PHE A 36 4.64 11.84 8.02
N ASP A 37 5.52 12.72 8.50
CA ASP A 37 5.49 13.20 9.88
C ASP A 37 4.19 13.93 10.19
N VAL A 38 3.64 14.67 9.22
CA VAL A 38 2.33 15.33 9.34
C VAL A 38 1.23 14.30 9.55
N LEU A 39 1.20 13.25 8.71
CA LEU A 39 0.18 12.20 8.80
C LEU A 39 0.32 11.34 10.06
N GLU A 40 1.53 11.04 10.48
CA GLU A 40 1.78 10.23 11.69
C GLU A 40 1.30 10.91 12.99
N LYS A 41 1.19 12.23 12.99
CA LYS A 41 0.65 12.98 14.14
C LYS A 41 -0.86 13.01 14.19
N MET A 42 -1.54 12.60 13.14
CA MET A 42 -3.00 12.56 13.11
C MET A 42 -3.53 11.41 13.95
N PRO A 43 -4.70 11.57 14.60
CA PRO A 43 -5.32 10.48 15.33
C PRO A 43 -5.91 9.41 14.40
N HIS A 44 -6.17 8.23 14.97
CA HIS A 44 -6.88 7.13 14.31
C HIS A 44 -6.14 6.47 13.14
N LEU A 45 -4.80 6.40 13.20
CA LEU A 45 -4.03 5.60 12.25
C LEU A 45 -4.55 4.17 12.22
N SER A 46 -4.79 3.64 11.01
CA SER A 46 -5.27 2.28 10.85
C SER A 46 -4.16 1.25 11.08
N ALA A 47 -4.54 0.11 11.65
CA ALA A 47 -3.66 -1.05 11.75
C ALA A 47 -3.20 -1.57 10.37
N VAL A 48 -3.93 -1.24 9.30
CA VAL A 48 -3.55 -1.61 7.92
C VAL A 48 -2.22 -0.99 7.51
N ASN A 49 -1.81 0.12 8.11
CA ASN A 49 -0.47 0.67 7.84
C ASN A 49 0.66 -0.24 8.33
N ASP A 50 0.43 -1.00 9.41
CA ASP A 50 1.39 -1.97 9.96
C ASP A 50 2.83 -1.41 10.01
N ASN A 51 3.01 -0.27 10.67
CA ASN A 51 4.29 0.44 10.77
C ASN A 51 4.94 0.77 9.42
N GLY A 52 4.14 1.00 8.39
CA GLY A 52 4.62 1.30 7.05
C GLY A 52 4.01 2.54 6.46
N TYR A 53 4.58 2.96 5.35
CA TYR A 53 4.04 3.99 4.48
C TYR A 53 3.45 3.33 3.24
N ILE A 54 2.46 3.98 2.65
CA ILE A 54 1.61 3.36 1.63
C ILE A 54 1.75 4.07 0.28
N GLY A 55 2.04 3.28 -0.76
CA GLY A 55 1.80 3.64 -2.15
C GLY A 55 0.51 2.95 -2.59
N LEU A 56 -0.52 3.71 -2.89
CA LEU A 56 -1.84 3.19 -3.24
C LEU A 56 -2.12 3.40 -4.72
N MET A 57 -2.66 2.38 -5.35
CA MET A 57 -3.01 2.42 -6.77
C MET A 57 -4.45 2.00 -6.96
N ARG A 58 -5.14 2.68 -7.85
CA ARG A 58 -6.51 2.33 -8.23
C ARG A 58 -6.86 2.84 -9.62
N ASN A 59 -7.93 2.31 -10.18
CA ASN A 59 -8.57 2.86 -11.36
C ASN A 59 -9.66 3.83 -10.88
N GLY A 60 -9.40 5.13 -11.00
CA GLY A 60 -10.35 6.19 -10.71
C GLY A 60 -11.24 6.51 -11.92
N GLU A 61 -12.08 7.53 -11.80
CA GLU A 61 -13.02 7.95 -12.86
C GLU A 61 -12.30 8.38 -14.14
N GLU A 62 -11.11 9.00 -14.00
CA GLU A 62 -10.32 9.51 -15.12
C GLU A 62 -9.17 8.58 -15.53
N GLY A 63 -9.08 7.38 -14.94
CA GLY A 63 -8.06 6.39 -15.22
C GLY A 63 -7.21 6.04 -14.01
N PHE A 64 -6.02 5.52 -14.27
CA PHE A 64 -5.11 5.07 -13.22
C PHE A 64 -4.64 6.22 -12.33
N GLU A 65 -4.67 6.00 -11.02
CA GLU A 65 -4.19 6.93 -10.01
C GLU A 65 -3.14 6.25 -9.13
N TYR A 66 -2.07 6.98 -8.83
CA TYR A 66 -1.08 6.60 -7.82
C TYR A 66 -1.15 7.59 -6.66
N TRP A 67 -1.23 7.07 -5.44
CA TRP A 67 -1.29 7.89 -4.23
C TRP A 67 -0.17 7.51 -3.28
N ILE A 68 0.34 8.50 -2.57
CA ILE A 68 1.26 8.28 -1.45
C ILE A 68 0.59 8.82 -0.20
N GLY A 69 0.61 8.08 0.89
CA GLY A 69 -0.02 8.49 2.13
C GLY A 69 -0.14 7.37 3.15
N MET A 70 -1.19 7.44 3.96
CA MET A 70 -1.44 6.48 5.04
C MET A 70 -2.94 6.21 5.20
N PHE A 71 -3.27 5.07 5.82
CA PHE A 71 -4.64 4.69 6.14
C PHE A 71 -5.03 5.10 7.56
N PHE A 72 -6.29 5.51 7.70
CA PHE A 72 -6.91 5.90 8.97
C PHE A 72 -8.23 5.15 9.15
N ASP A 73 -8.60 4.88 10.41
CA ASP A 73 -9.89 4.22 10.74
C ASP A 73 -11.05 5.19 10.74
N GLU A 74 -10.79 6.48 10.98
CA GLU A 74 -11.76 7.56 10.81
C GLU A 74 -11.01 8.87 10.56
N ILE A 75 -11.68 9.82 9.91
CA ILE A 75 -11.12 11.14 9.61
C ILE A 75 -12.14 12.21 9.96
N THR A 76 -11.73 13.17 10.77
CA THR A 76 -12.52 14.38 11.06
C THR A 76 -11.95 15.61 10.36
N ASP A 77 -10.62 15.71 10.28
CA ASP A 77 -9.94 16.84 9.65
C ASP A 77 -8.81 16.34 8.77
N VAL A 78 -8.75 16.85 7.54
CA VAL A 78 -7.67 16.56 6.59
C VAL A 78 -6.73 17.75 6.57
N PRO A 79 -5.42 17.57 6.78
CA PRO A 79 -4.46 18.68 6.74
C PRO A 79 -4.48 19.36 5.37
N GLU A 80 -4.20 20.66 5.36
CA GLU A 80 -4.10 21.43 4.12
C GLU A 80 -3.06 20.82 3.18
N GLY A 81 -3.42 20.70 1.91
CA GLY A 81 -2.56 20.13 0.87
C GLY A 81 -2.69 18.63 0.71
N PHE A 82 -3.47 17.96 1.56
CA PHE A 82 -3.76 16.52 1.44
C PHE A 82 -5.21 16.29 1.01
N GLU A 83 -5.47 15.12 0.48
CA GLU A 83 -6.81 14.69 0.09
C GLU A 83 -7.16 13.40 0.81
N ALA A 84 -8.44 13.20 1.10
CA ALA A 84 -8.96 11.98 1.70
C ALA A 84 -9.72 11.15 0.67
N LEU A 85 -9.49 9.84 0.68
CA LEU A 85 -10.28 8.86 -0.05
C LEU A 85 -11.02 7.98 0.94
N GLU A 86 -12.33 8.16 1.04
CA GLU A 86 -13.16 7.28 1.85
C GLU A 86 -13.23 5.90 1.19
N GLN A 87 -12.91 4.87 1.94
CA GLN A 87 -12.86 3.50 1.46
C GLN A 87 -13.98 2.61 2.05
N GLY A 88 -14.56 3.02 3.17
CA GLY A 88 -15.57 2.22 3.87
C GLY A 88 -14.99 0.92 4.41
N ASP A 89 -15.76 -0.15 4.33
CA ASP A 89 -15.33 -1.46 4.77
C ASP A 89 -14.58 -2.15 3.63
N ARG A 90 -13.35 -2.58 3.90
CA ARG A 90 -12.48 -3.22 2.91
C ARG A 90 -11.89 -4.50 3.46
N GLN A 91 -11.62 -5.41 2.55
CA GLN A 91 -10.89 -6.63 2.80
C GLN A 91 -9.74 -6.71 1.81
N PHE A 92 -8.55 -7.03 2.30
CA PHE A 92 -7.34 -7.11 1.49
C PHE A 92 -6.71 -8.49 1.59
N ALA A 93 -6.29 -9.03 0.45
CA ALA A 93 -5.31 -10.10 0.42
C ALA A 93 -3.93 -9.42 0.44
N VAL A 94 -3.12 -9.70 1.45
CA VAL A 94 -1.81 -9.08 1.64
C VAL A 94 -0.71 -10.11 1.51
N PHE A 95 0.23 -9.84 0.63
CA PHE A 95 1.32 -10.74 0.27
C PHE A 95 2.65 -10.16 0.74
N HIS A 96 3.46 -10.97 1.40
CA HIS A 96 4.85 -10.63 1.68
C HIS A 96 5.71 -11.06 0.50
N VAL A 97 6.21 -10.09 -0.25
CA VAL A 97 7.06 -10.31 -1.43
C VAL A 97 8.51 -10.12 -1.02
N TYR A 98 9.25 -11.22 -0.97
CA TYR A 98 10.65 -11.27 -0.55
C TYR A 98 11.57 -11.27 -1.76
N GLY A 99 12.60 -10.43 -1.73
CA GLY A 99 13.59 -10.38 -2.80
C GLY A 99 14.60 -9.26 -2.62
N ASN A 100 15.48 -9.15 -3.59
CA ASN A 100 16.55 -8.14 -3.59
C ASN A 100 16.04 -6.83 -4.21
N GLU A 101 16.04 -5.78 -3.39
CA GLU A 101 15.60 -4.45 -3.82
C GLU A 101 16.48 -3.86 -4.92
N SER A 102 17.80 -3.94 -4.73
CA SER A 102 18.75 -3.34 -5.68
C SER A 102 18.74 -3.99 -7.07
N LYS A 103 18.26 -5.24 -7.14
CA LYS A 103 18.05 -5.95 -8.42
C LYS A 103 16.64 -5.76 -8.98
N GLY A 104 15.79 -5.02 -8.30
CA GLY A 104 14.42 -4.77 -8.74
C GLY A 104 13.49 -5.99 -8.67
N GLU A 105 13.84 -7.02 -7.90
CA GLU A 105 13.09 -8.28 -7.86
C GLU A 105 11.69 -8.16 -7.25
N ILE A 106 11.48 -7.15 -6.40
CA ILE A 106 10.23 -6.96 -5.64
C ILE A 106 9.30 -5.92 -6.23
N TYR A 107 9.66 -5.33 -7.36
CA TYR A 107 8.88 -4.29 -8.02
C TYR A 107 8.33 -4.73 -9.37
N GLY A 108 7.26 -4.07 -9.81
CA GLY A 108 6.76 -4.16 -11.16
C GLY A 108 5.80 -5.31 -11.41
N GLU A 109 5.75 -5.74 -12.66
CA GLU A 109 4.73 -6.68 -13.14
C GLU A 109 4.89 -8.09 -12.60
N ALA A 110 6.11 -8.59 -12.47
CA ALA A 110 6.34 -9.98 -12.07
C ALA A 110 5.77 -10.30 -10.67
N PRO A 111 6.10 -9.56 -9.61
CA PRO A 111 5.48 -9.80 -8.30
C PRO A 111 3.97 -9.49 -8.29
N THR A 112 3.52 -8.46 -9.00
CA THR A 112 2.10 -8.14 -9.11
C THR A 112 1.31 -9.31 -9.72
N ASN A 113 1.78 -9.83 -10.84
CA ASN A 113 1.12 -10.94 -11.52
C ASN A 113 1.14 -12.21 -10.70
N ALA A 114 2.22 -12.49 -9.97
CA ALA A 114 2.30 -13.64 -9.07
C ALA A 114 1.24 -13.57 -7.97
N CYS A 115 1.02 -12.40 -7.38
CA CYS A 115 -0.03 -12.18 -6.39
C CYS A 115 -1.43 -12.34 -6.99
N LEU A 116 -1.69 -11.75 -8.15
CA LEU A 116 -2.98 -11.84 -8.83
C LEU A 116 -3.33 -13.28 -9.23
N GLU A 117 -2.33 -14.07 -9.61
CA GLU A 117 -2.51 -15.49 -9.92
C GLU A 117 -2.97 -16.27 -8.68
N ILE A 118 -2.38 -16.02 -7.52
CA ILE A 118 -2.78 -16.65 -6.26
C ILE A 118 -4.23 -16.26 -5.89
N ILE A 119 -4.59 -14.98 -6.04
CA ILE A 119 -5.96 -14.51 -5.80
C ILE A 119 -6.95 -15.27 -6.69
N ARG A 120 -6.67 -15.35 -7.99
CA ARG A 120 -7.51 -16.05 -8.95
C ARG A 120 -7.63 -17.54 -8.62
N ASP A 121 -6.51 -18.21 -8.33
CA ASP A 121 -6.50 -19.64 -8.04
C ASP A 121 -7.23 -19.99 -6.73
N ALA A 122 -7.30 -19.05 -5.80
CA ALA A 122 -8.09 -19.16 -4.57
C ALA A 122 -9.59 -18.90 -4.78
N GLY A 123 -10.02 -18.56 -5.99
CA GLY A 123 -11.41 -18.21 -6.28
C GLY A 123 -11.86 -16.85 -5.76
N LEU A 124 -10.92 -15.99 -5.41
CA LEU A 124 -11.20 -14.64 -4.96
C LEU A 124 -11.26 -13.68 -6.14
N GLU A 125 -11.97 -12.55 -5.95
CA GLU A 125 -12.10 -11.52 -6.97
C GLU A 125 -11.61 -10.18 -6.45
N ASN A 126 -10.85 -9.48 -7.28
CA ASN A 126 -10.48 -8.09 -7.02
C ASN A 126 -11.71 -7.19 -7.12
N THR A 127 -11.68 -6.07 -6.41
CA THR A 127 -12.72 -5.05 -6.51
C THR A 127 -12.68 -4.36 -7.87
N LYS A 128 -13.79 -3.73 -8.27
CA LYS A 128 -13.96 -3.09 -9.58
C LYS A 128 -12.93 -1.99 -9.84
N ASP A 129 -12.58 -1.21 -8.80
CA ASP A 129 -11.58 -0.15 -8.88
C ASP A 129 -10.14 -0.66 -8.91
N ALA A 130 -9.96 -1.99 -8.81
CA ALA A 130 -8.66 -2.64 -8.76
C ALA A 130 -7.71 -2.02 -7.72
N LEU A 131 -8.29 -1.61 -6.58
CA LEU A 131 -7.51 -0.98 -5.50
C LEU A 131 -6.44 -1.94 -4.99
N ARG A 132 -5.22 -1.45 -4.95
CA ARG A 132 -4.08 -2.18 -4.40
C ARG A 132 -3.09 -1.21 -3.77
N PHE A 133 -2.25 -1.73 -2.90
CA PHE A 133 -1.22 -0.91 -2.27
C PHE A 133 0.11 -1.66 -2.12
N GLU A 134 1.17 -0.89 -2.06
CA GLU A 134 2.48 -1.29 -1.59
C GLU A 134 2.66 -0.73 -0.19
N ARG A 135 3.10 -1.55 0.75
CA ARG A 135 3.32 -1.14 2.14
C ARG A 135 4.78 -1.34 2.50
N TYR A 136 5.44 -0.23 2.78
CA TYR A 136 6.86 -0.18 3.09
C TYR A 136 7.06 -0.28 4.60
N ASN A 137 6.94 -1.50 5.12
CA ASN A 137 6.97 -1.78 6.55
C ASN A 137 8.36 -1.63 7.16
N CYS A 138 8.44 -1.09 8.36
CA CYS A 138 9.63 -1.12 9.19
C CYS A 138 9.43 -2.20 10.28
N PRO A 139 10.31 -3.23 10.41
CA PRO A 139 11.64 -3.35 9.80
C PRO A 139 11.74 -4.21 8.54
N ARG A 140 10.67 -4.95 8.13
CA ARG A 140 10.87 -5.99 7.09
C ARG A 140 11.23 -5.45 5.70
N TYR A 141 10.85 -4.20 5.38
CA TYR A 141 11.33 -3.54 4.16
C TYR A 141 12.58 -2.70 4.40
N THR A 142 12.62 -1.99 5.54
CA THR A 142 13.65 -0.96 5.80
C THR A 142 14.97 -1.52 6.27
N VAL A 143 15.00 -2.77 6.78
CA VAL A 143 16.23 -3.42 7.27
C VAL A 143 16.45 -4.70 6.47
N PRO A 144 17.36 -4.67 5.47
CA PRO A 144 17.70 -5.86 4.70
C PRO A 144 18.28 -6.99 5.57
N ASP A 145 18.05 -8.23 5.15
CA ASP A 145 18.69 -9.39 5.76
C ASP A 145 20.16 -9.54 5.32
N ASP A 146 20.83 -10.60 5.76
CA ASP A 146 22.25 -10.86 5.47
C ASP A 146 22.53 -11.00 3.97
N LYS A 147 21.52 -11.31 3.18
CA LYS A 147 21.62 -11.45 1.72
C LYS A 147 21.27 -10.15 0.97
N GLY A 148 20.93 -9.09 1.69
CA GLY A 148 20.48 -7.83 1.09
C GLY A 148 19.02 -7.87 0.61
N ASN A 149 18.25 -8.85 1.07
CA ASN A 149 16.83 -8.98 0.69
C ASN A 149 15.91 -8.31 1.69
N VAL A 150 14.79 -7.84 1.22
CA VAL A 150 13.74 -7.18 2.00
C VAL A 150 12.38 -7.80 1.67
N ILE A 151 11.38 -7.45 2.46
CA ILE A 151 9.99 -7.81 2.20
C ILE A 151 9.20 -6.54 1.91
N LEU A 152 8.58 -6.47 0.74
CA LEU A 152 7.59 -5.46 0.39
C LEU A 152 6.21 -6.11 0.45
N ASP A 153 5.29 -5.48 1.18
CA ASP A 153 3.93 -5.98 1.25
C ASP A 153 3.10 -5.48 0.06
N TYR A 154 2.41 -6.39 -0.60
CA TYR A 154 1.44 -6.07 -1.65
C TYR A 154 0.04 -6.40 -1.13
N GLY A 155 -0.82 -5.38 -1.02
CA GLY A 155 -2.22 -5.55 -0.63
C GLY A 155 -3.15 -5.34 -1.82
N PHE A 156 -4.12 -6.23 -1.99
CA PHE A 156 -5.13 -6.16 -3.05
C PHE A 156 -6.51 -6.18 -2.44
N ALA A 157 -7.33 -5.18 -2.75
CA ALA A 157 -8.72 -5.18 -2.31
C ALA A 157 -9.46 -6.34 -3.01
N ILE A 158 -10.17 -7.12 -2.22
CA ILE A 158 -10.98 -8.25 -2.68
C ILE A 158 -12.43 -8.09 -2.25
N LYS A 159 -13.32 -8.71 -3.00
CA LYS A 159 -14.75 -8.71 -2.71
C LYS A 159 -15.12 -9.60 -1.51
#